data_bbf59dc310f180a0adac9ffd6d320af3
#
_entry.id   bbf59dc310f180a0adac9ffd6d320af3
#
_cell.length_a   1.000
_cell.length_b   1.000
_cell.length_c   1.000
_cell.angle_alpha   90.00
_cell.angle_beta   90.00
_cell.angle_gamma   90.00
#
_symmetry.space_group_name_H-M   'P 1'
#
loop_
_entity.id
_entity.type
_entity.pdbx_description
1 polymer ?
#
loop_
_entity_poly.entity_id
_entity_poly.type
_entity_poly.pdbx_seq_one_letter_code
_entity_poly.pdbx_strand_id
1 'polypeptide(L)'
;MPGKLRPDDLLLHGSNIFVIAQDNNNNPDGTAVAGTSPQSEVIEYDLNGNIVGTFKVPGHPDGLLEYDSHTVWVSTNEDANPMLIVIDTTANTQQTLTPDTTPIHSGGLDDMKMLDGVVYAAASNPTVGAATATAPNGVSSVPSVYTVTLNSDHQTFHLTPALMGNATATNIPTNTQVTLNMTDPDSMAIDPSGKLVVDSQQDSELVFVTNPGANQSVSVLPLTLYGNSWPVDDTRWAPSGNSFMLLSDNTAQMIYRIDATAGFTAGTAYSAGQGTLLTVNTSTGAMTPVFTGMNTPHGLIFVGD
;
A
#
# COMPACT_ATOMS: atom_id res chain seq x y z
N MET A 1 0.27 -21.57 -2.54
CA MET A 1 1.68 -21.38 -2.11
C MET A 1 1.98 -22.35 -0.98
N PRO A 2 3.19 -22.89 -0.87
CA PRO A 2 3.53 -23.76 0.27
C PRO A 2 3.54 -22.91 1.54
N GLY A 3 2.73 -23.30 2.51
CA GLY A 3 2.35 -22.56 3.70
C GLY A 3 3.50 -21.96 4.51
N LYS A 4 3.22 -20.87 5.12
CA LYS A 4 3.90 -19.98 6.06
C LYS A 4 4.11 -18.55 5.57
N LEU A 5 3.56 -18.14 4.45
CA LEU A 5 4.09 -16.95 3.79
C LEU A 5 3.36 -15.66 4.17
N ARG A 6 2.19 -15.69 4.79
CA ARG A 6 1.43 -14.47 5.05
C ARG A 6 1.61 -13.45 3.91
N PRO A 7 1.06 -13.74 2.71
CA PRO A 7 1.21 -12.86 1.57
C PRO A 7 0.55 -11.52 1.86
N ASP A 8 1.25 -10.44 1.51
CA ASP A 8 0.78 -9.09 1.71
C ASP A 8 0.65 -8.39 0.36
N ASP A 9 1.50 -7.43 0.01
CA ASP A 9 1.43 -6.74 -1.27
C ASP A 9 1.88 -7.62 -2.44
N LEU A 10 1.37 -7.28 -3.62
CA LEU A 10 1.59 -7.95 -4.89
C LEU A 10 2.02 -6.94 -5.95
N LEU A 11 3.00 -7.29 -6.77
CA LEU A 11 3.48 -6.47 -7.86
C LEU A 11 3.64 -7.28 -9.14
N LEU A 12 3.07 -6.81 -10.25
CA LEU A 12 3.44 -7.29 -11.58
C LEU A 12 4.70 -6.55 -12.03
N HIS A 13 5.80 -7.29 -12.26
CA HIS A 13 7.05 -6.76 -12.77
C HIS A 13 7.49 -7.56 -13.99
N GLY A 14 7.46 -6.93 -15.15
CA GLY A 14 7.64 -7.64 -16.42
C GLY A 14 6.54 -8.70 -16.63
N SER A 15 6.94 -9.98 -16.70
CA SER A 15 6.01 -11.12 -16.81
C SER A 15 5.86 -11.91 -15.51
N ASN A 16 6.42 -11.45 -14.41
CA ASN A 16 6.44 -12.15 -13.14
C ASN A 16 5.67 -11.39 -12.06
N ILE A 17 5.20 -12.12 -11.06
CA ILE A 17 4.51 -11.57 -9.91
C ILE A 17 5.45 -11.63 -8.71
N PHE A 18 5.76 -10.49 -8.14
CA PHE A 18 6.45 -10.36 -6.87
C PHE A 18 5.43 -10.35 -5.75
N VAL A 19 5.69 -11.08 -4.70
CA VAL A 19 4.81 -11.27 -3.54
C VAL A 19 5.62 -11.07 -2.28
N ILE A 20 5.17 -10.16 -1.44
CA ILE A 20 5.67 -10.07 -0.06
C ILE A 20 5.19 -11.28 0.73
N ALA A 21 6.09 -11.86 1.51
CA ALA A 21 5.83 -12.93 2.45
C ALA A 21 6.37 -12.52 3.84
N GLN A 22 5.48 -12.01 4.69
CA GLN A 22 5.82 -11.47 6.02
C GLN A 22 6.27 -12.53 7.03
N ASP A 23 5.74 -13.74 6.92
CA ASP A 23 6.25 -14.98 7.55
C ASP A 23 6.16 -15.09 9.09
N ASN A 24 5.50 -14.18 9.80
CA ASN A 24 5.42 -14.14 11.28
C ASN A 24 6.76 -14.10 12.03
N ASN A 25 7.84 -13.74 11.37
CA ASN A 25 9.17 -13.68 11.99
C ASN A 25 9.48 -12.33 12.61
N ASN A 26 8.74 -11.30 12.20
CA ASN A 26 8.91 -9.93 12.62
C ASN A 26 7.59 -9.34 13.10
N ASN A 27 7.70 -8.43 14.05
CA ASN A 27 6.64 -7.50 14.38
C ASN A 27 6.60 -6.36 13.34
N PRO A 28 5.49 -5.60 13.22
CA PRO A 28 5.38 -4.48 12.29
C PRO A 28 6.45 -3.39 12.46
N ASP A 29 7.08 -3.28 13.63
CA ASP A 29 8.21 -2.37 13.91
C ASP A 29 9.58 -2.93 13.47
N GLY A 30 9.60 -4.10 12.81
CA GLY A 30 10.80 -4.79 12.35
C GLY A 30 11.55 -5.58 13.42
N THR A 31 11.11 -5.56 14.67
CA THR A 31 11.73 -6.37 15.72
C THR A 31 11.40 -7.85 15.56
N ALA A 32 12.38 -8.70 15.85
CA ALA A 32 12.15 -10.15 15.76
C ALA A 32 11.09 -10.64 16.74
N VAL A 33 10.21 -11.51 16.30
CA VAL A 33 9.38 -12.32 17.19
C VAL A 33 10.30 -13.25 17.96
N ALA A 34 10.06 -13.40 19.27
CA ALA A 34 10.95 -14.16 20.14
C ALA A 34 11.17 -15.61 19.64
N GLY A 35 12.44 -15.97 19.44
CA GLY A 35 12.85 -17.29 18.95
C GLY A 35 12.87 -17.46 17.44
N THR A 36 12.65 -16.38 16.66
CA THR A 36 12.74 -16.38 15.21
C THR A 36 13.90 -15.53 14.71
N SER A 37 14.18 -15.60 13.41
CA SER A 37 15.11 -14.68 12.73
C SER A 37 14.31 -13.52 12.12
N PRO A 38 14.74 -12.26 12.24
CA PRO A 38 14.03 -11.11 11.69
C PRO A 38 14.20 -11.03 10.15
N GLN A 39 13.77 -12.05 9.45
CA GLN A 39 13.80 -12.16 8.00
C GLN A 39 12.45 -12.60 7.47
N SER A 40 12.01 -11.89 6.46
CA SER A 40 10.87 -12.21 5.61
C SER A 40 11.37 -12.51 4.19
N GLU A 41 10.47 -12.73 3.26
CA GLU A 41 10.84 -13.05 1.88
C GLU A 41 10.02 -12.21 0.90
N VAL A 42 10.63 -11.86 -0.23
CA VAL A 42 9.93 -11.46 -1.45
C VAL A 42 10.10 -12.59 -2.43
N ILE A 43 8.99 -13.14 -2.91
CA ILE A 43 8.97 -14.31 -3.77
C ILE A 43 8.52 -13.90 -5.17
N GLU A 44 9.30 -14.28 -6.16
CA GLU A 44 8.98 -14.07 -7.56
C GLU A 44 8.35 -15.33 -8.15
N TYR A 45 7.16 -15.19 -8.72
CA TYR A 45 6.41 -16.24 -9.40
C TYR A 45 6.27 -15.93 -10.88
N ASP A 46 6.33 -16.97 -11.74
CA ASP A 46 5.81 -16.86 -13.09
C ASP A 46 4.25 -16.84 -13.09
N LEU A 47 3.64 -16.50 -14.21
CA LEU A 47 2.17 -16.47 -14.35
C LEU A 47 1.50 -17.86 -14.22
N ASN A 48 2.28 -18.96 -14.19
CA ASN A 48 1.78 -20.32 -13.92
C ASN A 48 1.84 -20.66 -12.42
N GLY A 49 2.36 -19.75 -11.58
CA GLY A 49 2.52 -19.93 -10.14
C GLY A 49 3.76 -20.72 -9.73
N ASN A 50 4.73 -20.90 -10.61
CA ASN A 50 6.02 -21.49 -10.25
C ASN A 50 6.93 -20.41 -9.64
N ILE A 51 7.63 -20.75 -8.55
CA ILE A 51 8.65 -19.87 -7.98
C ILE A 51 9.85 -19.82 -8.94
N VAL A 52 10.23 -18.61 -9.35
CA VAL A 52 11.39 -18.35 -10.20
C VAL A 52 12.50 -17.59 -9.48
N GLY A 53 12.18 -16.93 -8.37
CA GLY A 53 13.13 -16.21 -7.52
C GLY A 53 12.66 -16.11 -6.07
N THR A 54 13.60 -15.89 -5.16
CA THR A 54 13.31 -15.60 -3.76
C THR A 54 14.40 -14.70 -3.19
N PHE A 55 13.99 -13.59 -2.58
CA PHE A 55 14.87 -12.63 -1.94
C PHE A 55 14.55 -12.61 -0.45
N LYS A 56 15.57 -12.83 0.38
CA LYS A 56 15.42 -12.71 1.84
C LYS A 56 15.59 -11.26 2.25
N VAL A 57 14.54 -10.66 2.79
CA VAL A 57 14.53 -9.26 3.19
C VAL A 57 14.46 -9.14 4.71
N PRO A 58 15.18 -8.19 5.32
CA PRO A 58 15.09 -7.94 6.75
C PRO A 58 13.76 -7.25 7.08
N GLY A 59 13.31 -7.40 8.31
CA GLY A 59 12.16 -6.69 8.84
C GLY A 59 10.82 -7.26 8.41
N HIS A 60 9.79 -6.44 8.53
CA HIS A 60 8.40 -6.69 8.15
C HIS A 60 8.13 -5.92 6.84
N PRO A 61 8.17 -6.58 5.68
CA PRO A 61 7.91 -5.90 4.41
C PRO A 61 6.42 -5.70 4.19
N ASP A 62 6.05 -4.55 3.58
CA ASP A 62 4.65 -4.15 3.41
C ASP A 62 4.34 -3.73 1.98
N GLY A 63 5.12 -2.86 1.34
CA GLY A 63 4.84 -2.36 -0.01
C GLY A 63 5.88 -2.74 -1.06
N LEU A 64 5.43 -2.88 -2.30
CA LEU A 64 6.23 -3.18 -3.49
C LEU A 64 6.09 -2.09 -4.54
N LEU A 65 7.21 -1.70 -5.14
CA LEU A 65 7.26 -0.73 -6.22
C LEU A 65 8.13 -1.23 -7.38
N GLU A 66 7.61 -1.24 -8.60
CA GLU A 66 8.45 -1.28 -9.80
C GLU A 66 9.14 0.07 -9.98
N TYR A 67 10.45 0.13 -9.70
CA TYR A 67 11.20 1.36 -9.89
C TYR A 67 11.61 1.54 -11.36
N ASP A 68 12.10 0.48 -11.97
CA ASP A 68 12.36 0.38 -13.41
C ASP A 68 12.28 -1.09 -13.86
N SER A 69 12.55 -1.38 -15.13
CA SER A 69 12.46 -2.72 -15.71
C SER A 69 13.41 -3.77 -15.09
N HIS A 70 14.31 -3.37 -14.20
CA HIS A 70 15.31 -4.23 -13.58
C HIS A 70 15.32 -4.15 -12.06
N THR A 71 14.55 -3.21 -11.49
CA THR A 71 14.66 -2.87 -10.10
C THR A 71 13.29 -2.82 -9.43
N VAL A 72 13.14 -3.60 -8.37
CA VAL A 72 11.98 -3.56 -7.47
C VAL A 72 12.42 -3.00 -6.12
N TRP A 73 11.64 -2.07 -5.59
CA TRP A 73 11.82 -1.54 -4.24
C TRP A 73 10.79 -2.16 -3.29
N VAL A 74 11.22 -2.40 -2.06
CA VAL A 74 10.38 -2.95 -0.98
C VAL A 74 10.48 -2.03 0.23
N SER A 75 9.37 -1.49 0.70
CA SER A 75 9.29 -0.84 2.01
C SER A 75 9.16 -1.89 3.10
N THR A 76 9.72 -1.60 4.26
CA THR A 76 9.63 -2.51 5.42
C THR A 76 9.42 -1.75 6.71
N ASN A 77 8.74 -2.39 7.65
CA ASN A 77 8.53 -1.93 9.02
C ASN A 77 7.56 -0.74 9.10
N GLU A 78 6.29 -1.03 8.90
CA GLU A 78 5.20 -0.05 8.90
C GLU A 78 5.06 0.72 10.22
N ASP A 79 5.34 0.10 11.36
CA ASP A 79 5.15 0.72 12.68
C ASP A 79 6.33 1.60 13.12
N ALA A 80 7.57 1.24 12.78
CA ALA A 80 8.78 1.98 13.15
C ALA A 80 10.02 1.46 12.41
N ASN A 81 11.15 2.17 12.53
CA ASN A 81 12.43 1.73 11.96
C ASN A 81 12.37 1.38 10.46
N PRO A 82 11.80 2.25 9.62
CA PRO A 82 11.60 1.93 8.20
C PRO A 82 12.92 1.67 7.49
N MET A 83 12.89 0.71 6.56
CA MET A 83 13.98 0.43 5.64
C MET A 83 13.43 0.38 4.22
N LEU A 84 14.30 0.58 3.26
CA LEU A 84 14.05 0.39 1.84
C LEU A 84 14.97 -0.71 1.33
N ILE A 85 14.42 -1.75 0.74
CA ILE A 85 15.19 -2.80 0.09
C ILE A 85 15.12 -2.58 -1.42
N VAL A 86 16.28 -2.44 -2.04
CA VAL A 86 16.40 -2.33 -3.50
C VAL A 86 16.84 -3.67 -4.04
N ILE A 87 16.01 -4.31 -4.85
CA ILE A 87 16.26 -5.60 -5.47
C ILE A 87 16.60 -5.35 -6.95
N ASP A 88 17.79 -5.75 -7.37
CA ASP A 88 18.15 -5.87 -8.78
C ASP A 88 17.73 -7.27 -9.28
N THR A 89 16.66 -7.32 -10.06
CA THR A 89 16.06 -8.57 -10.56
C THR A 89 16.91 -9.24 -11.63
N THR A 90 17.77 -8.47 -12.33
CA THR A 90 18.68 -8.99 -13.34
C THR A 90 19.94 -9.60 -12.74
N ALA A 91 20.55 -8.89 -11.78
CA ALA A 91 21.74 -9.37 -11.09
C ALA A 91 21.40 -10.36 -9.96
N ASN A 92 20.15 -10.50 -9.60
CA ASN A 92 19.66 -11.29 -8.45
C ASN A 92 20.37 -10.88 -7.15
N THR A 93 20.47 -9.59 -6.91
CA THR A 93 21.10 -9.01 -5.74
C THR A 93 20.15 -8.03 -5.04
N GLN A 94 20.42 -7.73 -3.78
CA GLN A 94 19.63 -6.76 -3.03
C GLN A 94 20.51 -5.90 -2.14
N GLN A 95 20.00 -4.71 -1.83
CA GLN A 95 20.63 -3.76 -0.94
C GLN A 95 19.60 -3.20 0.03
N THR A 96 19.97 -3.11 1.31
CA THR A 96 19.16 -2.47 2.36
C THR A 96 19.63 -1.05 2.59
N LEU A 97 18.70 -0.11 2.57
CA LEU A 97 18.93 1.31 2.87
C LEU A 97 18.12 1.72 4.09
N THR A 98 18.62 2.69 4.82
CA THR A 98 17.93 3.32 5.97
C THR A 98 17.68 4.80 5.70
N PRO A 99 16.68 5.44 6.32
CA PRO A 99 16.51 6.87 6.18
C PRO A 99 17.73 7.61 6.78
N ASP A 100 18.15 8.67 6.13
CA ASP A 100 19.29 9.52 6.59
C ASP A 100 18.96 10.29 7.87
N THR A 101 17.70 10.48 8.16
CA THR A 101 17.16 11.09 9.37
C THR A 101 15.93 10.35 9.85
N THR A 102 15.67 10.36 11.14
CA THR A 102 14.42 9.79 11.69
C THR A 102 13.21 10.46 11.04
N PRO A 103 12.24 9.71 10.51
CA PRO A 103 11.05 10.28 9.91
C PRO A 103 10.27 11.16 10.88
N ILE A 104 9.76 12.31 10.41
CA ILE A 104 9.07 13.31 11.26
C ILE A 104 7.81 12.70 11.90
N HIS A 105 7.12 11.78 11.23
CA HIS A 105 5.92 11.13 11.75
C HIS A 105 6.21 10.09 12.82
N SER A 106 7.48 9.71 13.01
CA SER A 106 7.97 8.74 14.01
C SER A 106 7.47 7.30 13.87
N GLY A 107 6.72 6.99 12.82
CA GLY A 107 6.31 5.64 12.41
C GLY A 107 7.25 5.05 11.36
N GLY A 108 6.73 4.11 10.61
CA GLY A 108 7.42 3.45 9.52
C GLY A 108 6.96 3.89 8.13
N LEU A 109 7.20 3.05 7.15
CA LEU A 109 6.72 3.23 5.78
C LEU A 109 5.95 1.99 5.35
N ASP A 110 4.81 2.22 4.73
CA ASP A 110 3.99 1.19 4.13
C ASP A 110 4.22 1.13 2.61
N ASP A 111 3.20 1.29 1.81
CA ASP A 111 3.28 1.16 0.35
C ASP A 111 3.98 2.37 -0.31
N MET A 112 4.42 2.13 -1.54
CA MET A 112 5.08 3.12 -2.39
C MET A 112 4.48 3.13 -3.79
N LYS A 113 4.39 4.33 -4.40
CA LYS A 113 4.03 4.45 -5.82
C LYS A 113 4.90 5.48 -6.51
N MET A 114 5.18 5.25 -7.78
CA MET A 114 5.87 6.22 -8.63
C MET A 114 4.84 7.00 -9.45
N LEU A 115 4.91 8.32 -9.38
CA LEU A 115 4.11 9.23 -10.20
C LEU A 115 5.05 10.26 -10.82
N ASP A 116 5.02 10.39 -12.15
CA ASP A 116 5.85 11.34 -12.92
C ASP A 116 7.36 11.27 -12.60
N GLY A 117 7.87 10.06 -12.33
CA GLY A 117 9.27 9.80 -12.00
C GLY A 117 9.66 10.15 -10.55
N VAL A 118 8.70 10.47 -9.70
CA VAL A 118 8.90 10.70 -8.27
C VAL A 118 8.32 9.54 -7.49
N VAL A 119 9.07 8.97 -6.57
CA VAL A 119 8.59 7.93 -5.66
C VAL A 119 7.95 8.58 -4.44
N TYR A 120 6.72 8.16 -4.13
CA TYR A 120 5.98 8.52 -2.93
C TYR A 120 5.82 7.30 -2.05
N ALA A 121 5.86 7.51 -0.72
CA ALA A 121 5.66 6.47 0.29
C ALA A 121 4.63 6.90 1.33
N ALA A 122 3.76 5.98 1.72
CA ALA A 122 2.83 6.15 2.83
C ALA A 122 3.58 6.14 4.17
N ALA A 123 3.23 7.09 5.03
CA ALA A 123 3.82 7.25 6.35
C ALA A 123 2.93 6.55 7.39
N SER A 124 3.11 5.24 7.52
CA SER A 124 2.30 4.40 8.39
C SER A 124 2.56 4.66 9.87
N ASN A 125 1.59 4.32 10.70
CA ASN A 125 1.62 4.44 12.16
C ASN A 125 2.17 5.78 12.68
N PRO A 126 1.67 6.93 12.19
CA PRO A 126 2.18 8.23 12.60
C PRO A 126 1.89 8.52 14.07
N THR A 127 2.80 9.23 14.73
CA THR A 127 2.51 9.76 16.07
C THR A 127 1.34 10.73 16.01
N VAL A 128 0.24 10.39 16.64
CA VAL A 128 -0.97 11.22 16.72
C VAL A 128 -1.09 11.89 18.07
N GLY A 129 -1.76 13.05 18.10
CA GLY A 129 -2.13 13.73 19.32
C GLY A 129 -3.29 13.03 20.05
N ALA A 130 -3.72 13.58 21.18
CA ALA A 130 -4.78 13.00 21.99
C ALA A 130 -6.10 12.85 21.20
N ALA A 131 -6.79 11.75 21.42
CA ALA A 131 -8.11 11.50 20.86
C ALA A 131 -9.13 12.56 21.31
N THR A 132 -10.06 12.90 20.41
CA THR A 132 -11.16 13.84 20.66
C THR A 132 -12.48 13.19 20.24
N ALA A 133 -13.60 13.84 20.54
CA ALA A 133 -14.92 13.34 20.11
C ALA A 133 -15.07 13.27 18.56
N THR A 134 -14.33 14.10 17.83
CA THR A 134 -14.33 14.15 16.35
C THR A 134 -13.12 13.47 15.72
N ALA A 135 -12.15 13.06 16.52
CA ALA A 135 -10.95 12.33 16.09
C ALA A 135 -10.64 11.20 17.10
N PRO A 136 -11.43 10.13 17.10
CA PRO A 136 -11.33 9.05 18.10
C PRO A 136 -10.01 8.28 18.02
N ASN A 137 -9.36 8.24 16.87
CA ASN A 137 -8.06 7.62 16.65
C ASN A 137 -6.86 8.54 16.98
N GLY A 138 -7.14 9.78 17.47
CA GLY A 138 -6.14 10.80 17.71
C GLY A 138 -6.12 11.87 16.61
N VAL A 139 -5.34 12.92 16.82
CA VAL A 139 -5.23 14.04 15.89
C VAL A 139 -3.91 13.96 15.16
N SER A 140 -3.96 13.71 13.84
CA SER A 140 -2.78 13.75 12.98
C SER A 140 -2.35 15.20 12.71
N SER A 141 -1.06 15.47 12.79
CA SER A 141 -0.47 16.78 12.45
C SER A 141 0.93 16.64 11.83
N VAL A 142 1.28 15.42 11.46
CA VAL A 142 2.57 15.05 10.87
C VAL A 142 2.38 14.66 9.40
N PRO A 143 3.44 14.49 8.61
CA PRO A 143 3.33 14.02 7.23
C PRO A 143 2.69 12.63 7.15
N SER A 144 1.80 12.45 6.17
CA SER A 144 1.18 11.17 5.81
C SER A 144 1.71 10.60 4.51
N VAL A 145 2.38 11.41 3.69
CA VAL A 145 3.08 10.97 2.48
C VAL A 145 4.41 11.70 2.38
N TYR A 146 5.43 10.96 2.00
CA TYR A 146 6.75 11.50 1.67
C TYR A 146 7.10 11.26 0.20
N THR A 147 7.97 12.09 -0.36
CA THR A 147 8.80 11.68 -1.49
C THR A 147 10.03 10.97 -0.98
N VAL A 148 10.50 9.96 -1.73
CA VAL A 148 11.68 9.17 -1.40
C VAL A 148 12.77 9.45 -2.43
N THR A 149 13.95 9.83 -1.97
CA THR A 149 15.12 10.08 -2.82
C THR A 149 16.32 9.29 -2.31
N LEU A 150 16.95 8.51 -3.17
CA LEU A 150 18.18 7.79 -2.81
C LEU A 150 19.36 8.77 -2.70
N ASN A 151 20.12 8.65 -1.64
CA ASN A 151 21.34 9.44 -1.46
C ASN A 151 22.49 8.88 -2.29
N SER A 152 23.46 9.74 -2.61
CA SER A 152 24.65 9.38 -3.41
C SER A 152 25.60 8.38 -2.72
N ASP A 153 25.40 8.12 -1.44
CA ASP A 153 26.15 7.10 -0.70
C ASP A 153 25.68 5.67 -1.01
N HIS A 154 24.52 5.54 -1.69
CA HIS A 154 23.87 4.26 -1.98
C HIS A 154 23.57 3.41 -0.73
N GLN A 155 23.51 4.00 0.46
CA GLN A 155 23.23 3.31 1.71
C GLN A 155 22.05 3.92 2.46
N THR A 156 21.70 5.15 2.12
CA THR A 156 20.63 5.88 2.77
C THR A 156 19.65 6.47 1.74
N PHE A 157 18.45 6.79 2.22
CA PHE A 157 17.45 7.55 1.47
C PHE A 157 16.95 8.74 2.28
N HIS A 158 16.51 9.76 1.58
CA HIS A 158 15.94 10.98 2.16
C HIS A 158 14.42 11.01 1.98
N LEU A 159 13.71 11.43 3.04
CA LEU A 159 12.26 11.60 3.05
C LEU A 159 11.91 13.09 3.11
N THR A 160 11.19 13.57 2.10
CA THR A 160 10.68 14.94 2.09
C THR A 160 9.15 14.91 2.20
N PRO A 161 8.52 15.63 3.16
CA PRO A 161 7.07 15.68 3.28
C PRO A 161 6.38 16.14 2.00
N ALA A 162 5.39 15.37 1.52
CA ALA A 162 4.59 15.66 0.33
C ALA A 162 3.13 15.96 0.68
N LEU A 163 2.54 15.23 1.64
CA LEU A 163 1.18 15.47 2.13
C LEU A 163 1.18 15.44 3.66
N MET A 164 0.57 16.45 4.27
CA MET A 164 0.34 16.48 5.73
C MET A 164 -0.94 15.73 6.07
N GLY A 165 -0.95 14.98 7.19
CA GLY A 165 -2.11 14.22 7.65
C GLY A 165 -3.33 15.07 8.02
N ASN A 166 -3.13 16.38 8.25
CA ASN A 166 -4.19 17.38 8.50
C ASN A 166 -4.35 18.38 7.35
N ALA A 167 -3.99 18.00 6.13
CA ALA A 167 -4.16 18.88 4.98
C ALA A 167 -5.63 19.25 4.75
N THR A 168 -5.87 20.40 4.13
CA THR A 168 -7.21 20.77 3.67
C THR A 168 -7.56 19.97 2.41
N ALA A 169 -8.73 19.35 2.40
CA ALA A 169 -9.22 18.55 1.27
C ALA A 169 -10.67 18.92 0.91
N THR A 170 -11.06 18.62 -0.32
CA THR A 170 -12.46 18.66 -0.73
C THR A 170 -13.11 17.30 -0.48
N ASN A 171 -14.11 17.22 0.36
CA ASN A 171 -14.93 16.02 0.54
C ASN A 171 -15.73 15.76 -0.75
N ILE A 172 -15.48 14.64 -1.42
CA ILE A 172 -16.05 14.35 -2.76
C ILE A 172 -17.58 14.27 -2.73
N PRO A 173 -18.22 13.49 -1.84
CA PRO A 173 -19.69 13.41 -1.78
C PRO A 173 -20.41 14.73 -1.51
N THR A 174 -19.84 15.60 -0.70
CA THR A 174 -20.51 16.84 -0.26
C THR A 174 -20.03 18.09 -0.97
N ASN A 175 -18.92 18.01 -1.66
CA ASN A 175 -18.20 19.14 -2.29
C ASN A 175 -17.89 20.27 -1.30
N THR A 176 -17.59 19.92 -0.05
CA THR A 176 -17.23 20.87 1.02
C THR A 176 -15.76 20.74 1.40
N GLN A 177 -15.15 21.83 1.89
CA GLN A 177 -13.81 21.76 2.43
C GLN A 177 -13.82 21.13 3.83
N VAL A 178 -12.89 20.23 4.04
CA VAL A 178 -12.64 19.54 5.31
C VAL A 178 -11.15 19.56 5.63
N THR A 179 -10.81 19.40 6.89
CA THR A 179 -9.44 19.10 7.32
C THR A 179 -9.34 17.59 7.45
N LEU A 180 -8.35 16.98 6.78
CA LEU A 180 -8.03 15.56 6.92
C LEU A 180 -7.60 15.23 8.35
N ASN A 181 -7.68 13.97 8.70
CA ASN A 181 -7.11 13.44 9.93
C ASN A 181 -6.59 12.03 9.67
N MET A 182 -5.56 11.92 8.82
CA MET A 182 -4.99 10.64 8.43
C MET A 182 -4.18 10.07 9.60
N THR A 183 -4.70 9.06 10.24
CA THR A 183 -4.09 8.42 11.41
C THR A 183 -3.44 7.09 11.08
N ASP A 184 -3.70 6.57 9.89
CA ASP A 184 -3.16 5.30 9.40
C ASP A 184 -3.06 5.30 7.86
N PRO A 185 -2.13 6.09 7.28
CA PRO A 185 -1.82 6.00 5.86
C PRO A 185 -1.16 4.66 5.57
N ASP A 186 -1.77 3.90 4.68
CA ASP A 186 -1.46 2.51 4.40
C ASP A 186 -1.16 2.34 2.89
N SER A 187 -1.94 1.59 2.16
CA SER A 187 -1.71 1.34 0.75
C SER A 187 -1.85 2.58 -0.14
N MET A 188 -1.21 2.52 -1.28
CA MET A 188 -1.21 3.59 -2.28
C MET A 188 -1.56 3.05 -3.68
N ALA A 189 -2.15 3.91 -4.49
CA ALA A 189 -2.44 3.63 -5.90
C ALA A 189 -2.29 4.87 -6.78
N ILE A 190 -2.30 4.67 -8.09
CA ILE A 190 -2.53 5.75 -9.06
C ILE A 190 -3.89 5.50 -9.70
N ASP A 191 -4.79 6.48 -9.62
CA ASP A 191 -6.11 6.36 -10.24
C ASP A 191 -6.04 6.51 -11.77
N PRO A 192 -7.08 6.13 -12.52
CA PRO A 192 -7.08 6.25 -13.98
C PRO A 192 -6.93 7.70 -14.52
N SER A 193 -7.06 8.71 -13.68
CA SER A 193 -6.83 10.12 -14.03
C SER A 193 -5.42 10.61 -13.70
N GLY A 194 -4.55 9.74 -13.15
CA GLY A 194 -3.17 10.06 -12.81
C GLY A 194 -3.01 10.72 -11.44
N LYS A 195 -3.96 10.57 -10.53
CA LYS A 195 -3.82 11.05 -9.15
C LYS A 195 -3.18 10.00 -8.28
N LEU A 196 -2.33 10.45 -7.37
CA LEU A 196 -1.90 9.62 -6.26
C LEU A 196 -3.08 9.42 -5.32
N VAL A 197 -3.35 8.16 -4.95
CA VAL A 197 -4.39 7.78 -3.99
C VAL A 197 -3.71 7.13 -2.80
N VAL A 198 -4.11 7.55 -1.61
CA VAL A 198 -3.66 6.98 -0.33
C VAL A 198 -4.87 6.43 0.38
N ASP A 199 -4.81 5.19 0.79
CA ASP A 199 -5.76 4.61 1.71
C ASP A 199 -5.41 5.01 3.14
N SER A 200 -6.33 5.64 3.85
CA SER A 200 -6.20 5.87 5.30
C SER A 200 -7.09 4.85 6.00
N GLN A 201 -6.49 3.69 6.29
CA GLN A 201 -7.21 2.47 6.66
C GLN A 201 -8.10 2.68 7.89
N GLN A 202 -7.53 3.14 9.00
CA GLN A 202 -8.30 3.38 10.23
C GLN A 202 -9.37 4.46 10.10
N ASP A 203 -9.16 5.42 9.21
CA ASP A 203 -10.08 6.53 8.99
C ASP A 203 -11.18 6.18 7.98
N SER A 204 -11.06 5.00 7.33
CA SER A 204 -12.01 4.49 6.33
C SER A 204 -12.21 5.49 5.19
N GLU A 205 -11.12 5.95 4.57
CA GLU A 205 -11.17 6.94 3.50
C GLU A 205 -10.07 6.77 2.46
N LEU A 206 -10.35 7.15 1.22
CA LEU A 206 -9.37 7.32 0.17
C LEU A 206 -9.07 8.80 -0.01
N VAL A 207 -7.79 9.16 0.01
CA VAL A 207 -7.31 10.52 -0.22
C VAL A 207 -6.66 10.61 -1.58
N PHE A 208 -7.21 11.47 -2.45
CA PHE A 208 -6.74 11.69 -3.82
C PHE A 208 -5.92 12.97 -3.89
N VAL A 209 -4.71 12.87 -4.42
CA VAL A 209 -3.78 14.00 -4.51
C VAL A 209 -3.37 14.23 -5.96
N THR A 210 -3.69 15.40 -6.50
CA THR A 210 -3.22 15.88 -7.79
C THR A 210 -2.00 16.75 -7.57
N ASN A 211 -0.92 16.54 -8.33
CA ASN A 211 0.36 17.24 -8.20
C ASN A 211 0.89 17.21 -6.74
N PRO A 212 1.17 16.05 -6.16
CA PRO A 212 1.63 15.95 -4.77
C PRO A 212 2.85 16.84 -4.51
N GLY A 213 2.89 17.47 -3.35
CA GLY A 213 3.93 18.43 -2.98
C GLY A 213 3.51 19.88 -3.23
N ALA A 214 4.21 20.60 -4.11
CA ALA A 214 3.90 21.99 -4.42
C ALA A 214 2.66 22.12 -5.31
N ASN A 215 1.72 23.00 -4.96
CA ASN A 215 0.48 23.27 -5.71
C ASN A 215 -0.46 22.07 -5.81
N GLN A 216 -0.46 21.21 -4.80
CA GLN A 216 -1.35 20.06 -4.76
C GLN A 216 -2.83 20.44 -4.61
N SER A 217 -3.69 19.61 -5.19
CA SER A 217 -5.12 19.62 -4.92
C SER A 217 -5.48 18.29 -4.25
N VAL A 218 -6.14 18.36 -3.11
CA VAL A 218 -6.47 17.19 -2.28
C VAL A 218 -7.98 17.04 -2.21
N SER A 219 -8.45 15.81 -2.40
CA SER A 219 -9.85 15.44 -2.15
C SER A 219 -9.93 14.14 -1.37
N VAL A 220 -11.01 13.96 -0.62
CA VAL A 220 -11.23 12.80 0.24
C VAL A 220 -12.58 12.16 -0.05
N LEU A 221 -12.57 10.84 -0.07
CA LEU A 221 -13.73 9.98 -0.27
C LEU A 221 -13.91 9.10 0.98
N PRO A 222 -14.80 9.46 1.92
CA PRO A 222 -15.16 8.58 3.02
C PRO A 222 -15.80 7.29 2.50
N LEU A 223 -15.33 6.14 2.97
CA LEU A 223 -15.77 4.82 2.53
C LEU A 223 -16.86 4.27 3.44
N THR A 224 -17.91 3.72 2.84
CA THR A 224 -19.03 3.15 3.61
C THR A 224 -19.51 1.84 3.01
N LEU A 225 -19.80 0.87 3.88
CA LEU A 225 -20.52 -0.34 3.54
C LEU A 225 -21.84 -0.37 4.33
N TYR A 226 -22.97 -0.43 3.61
CA TYR A 226 -24.31 -0.35 4.20
C TYR A 226 -24.51 0.89 5.11
N GLY A 227 -23.86 2.01 4.77
CA GLY A 227 -23.96 3.28 5.50
C GLY A 227 -23.08 3.39 6.75
N ASN A 228 -22.26 2.39 7.04
CA ASN A 228 -21.26 2.45 8.12
C ASN A 228 -19.86 2.63 7.54
N SER A 229 -18.99 3.35 8.25
CA SER A 229 -17.56 3.44 7.90
C SER A 229 -16.97 2.04 7.80
N TRP A 230 -16.14 1.83 6.77
CA TRP A 230 -15.59 0.52 6.51
C TRP A 230 -14.13 0.64 6.04
N PRO A 231 -13.17 0.20 6.83
CA PRO A 231 -11.77 0.26 6.47
C PRO A 231 -11.46 -0.74 5.35
N VAL A 232 -10.60 -0.33 4.43
CA VAL A 232 -10.03 -1.18 3.40
C VAL A 232 -8.51 -1.10 3.51
N ASP A 233 -7.83 -2.10 2.98
CA ASP A 233 -6.40 -2.23 3.01
C ASP A 233 -5.79 -1.74 1.69
N ASP A 234 -6.26 -2.25 0.56
CA ASP A 234 -5.76 -1.86 -0.75
C ASP A 234 -6.89 -1.54 -1.74
N THR A 235 -6.61 -0.59 -2.62
CA THR A 235 -7.55 -0.15 -3.66
C THR A 235 -6.86 -0.08 -5.02
N ARG A 236 -7.42 -0.75 -6.04
CA ARG A 236 -6.93 -0.72 -7.42
C ARG A 236 -8.07 -0.54 -8.42
N TRP A 237 -7.76 0.05 -9.56
CA TRP A 237 -8.70 0.24 -10.66
C TRP A 237 -8.50 -0.80 -11.74
N ALA A 238 -9.61 -1.39 -12.19
CA ALA A 238 -9.59 -2.33 -13.30
C ALA A 238 -9.05 -1.65 -14.57
N PRO A 239 -8.06 -2.23 -15.25
CA PRO A 239 -7.53 -1.70 -16.50
C PRO A 239 -8.53 -1.93 -17.65
N SER A 240 -8.26 -1.30 -18.80
CA SER A 240 -8.91 -1.67 -20.06
C SER A 240 -8.31 -2.96 -20.61
N GLY A 241 -9.14 -3.76 -21.28
CA GLY A 241 -8.72 -5.04 -21.90
C GLY A 241 -9.05 -6.26 -21.05
N ASN A 242 -8.54 -7.40 -21.47
CA ASN A 242 -8.69 -8.64 -20.71
C ASN A 242 -7.70 -8.66 -19.55
N SER A 243 -8.22 -8.96 -18.38
CA SER A 243 -7.38 -9.07 -17.18
C SER A 243 -8.01 -10.07 -16.20
N PHE A 244 -7.19 -10.60 -15.33
CA PHE A 244 -7.63 -11.24 -14.09
C PHE A 244 -7.08 -10.47 -12.91
N MET A 245 -7.66 -10.66 -11.74
CA MET A 245 -7.17 -10.07 -10.50
C MET A 245 -6.42 -11.13 -9.68
N LEU A 246 -5.33 -10.74 -9.06
CA LEU A 246 -4.73 -11.47 -7.95
C LEU A 246 -5.00 -10.70 -6.67
N LEU A 247 -5.34 -11.44 -5.61
CA LEU A 247 -5.67 -10.90 -4.29
C LEU A 247 -5.01 -11.77 -3.23
N SER A 248 -4.20 -11.17 -2.39
CA SER A 248 -3.60 -11.84 -1.23
C SER A 248 -4.60 -11.96 -0.08
N ASP A 249 -4.53 -13.06 0.65
CA ASP A 249 -5.20 -13.25 1.95
C ASP A 249 -4.13 -13.68 2.96
N ASN A 250 -3.71 -12.74 3.75
CA ASN A 250 -2.57 -12.87 4.66
C ASN A 250 -2.75 -14.02 5.66
N THR A 251 -3.86 -14.04 6.39
CA THR A 251 -4.13 -15.08 7.39
C THR A 251 -4.48 -16.44 6.77
N ALA A 252 -5.16 -16.47 5.63
CA ALA A 252 -5.40 -17.70 4.89
C ALA A 252 -4.13 -18.24 4.22
N GLN A 253 -3.07 -17.43 4.09
CA GLN A 253 -1.82 -17.78 3.43
C GLN A 253 -2.03 -18.16 1.96
N MET A 254 -2.88 -17.43 1.28
CA MET A 254 -3.30 -17.72 -0.10
C MET A 254 -3.22 -16.47 -0.98
N ILE A 255 -3.01 -16.72 -2.27
CA ILE A 255 -3.29 -15.73 -3.31
C ILE A 255 -4.41 -16.31 -4.16
N TYR A 256 -5.50 -15.59 -4.26
CA TYR A 256 -6.63 -15.91 -5.11
C TYR A 256 -6.43 -15.32 -6.50
N ARG A 257 -6.71 -16.11 -7.52
CA ARG A 257 -6.95 -15.61 -8.87
C ARG A 257 -8.45 -15.46 -9.06
N ILE A 258 -8.87 -14.28 -9.47
CA ILE A 258 -10.26 -13.93 -9.69
C ILE A 258 -10.43 -13.55 -11.18
N ASP A 259 -11.23 -14.34 -11.89
CA ASP A 259 -11.59 -14.10 -13.29
C ASP A 259 -13.05 -13.64 -13.34
N ALA A 260 -13.30 -12.47 -13.92
CA ALA A 260 -14.66 -11.99 -14.12
C ALA A 260 -15.24 -12.61 -15.39
N THR A 261 -16.37 -13.32 -15.31
CA THR A 261 -16.99 -14.02 -16.44
C THR A 261 -17.27 -13.12 -17.65
N ALA A 262 -17.62 -11.84 -17.40
CA ALA A 262 -17.85 -10.84 -18.45
C ALA A 262 -16.66 -9.88 -18.64
N GLY A 263 -15.50 -10.19 -18.04
CA GLY A 263 -14.38 -9.27 -17.90
C GLY A 263 -14.62 -8.22 -16.81
N PHE A 264 -13.56 -7.56 -16.39
CA PHE A 264 -13.65 -6.42 -15.48
C PHE A 264 -14.01 -5.15 -16.25
N THR A 265 -14.88 -4.32 -15.67
CA THR A 265 -15.24 -3.04 -16.29
C THR A 265 -14.12 -2.03 -16.02
N ALA A 266 -13.48 -1.55 -17.09
CA ALA A 266 -12.38 -0.58 -16.99
C ALA A 266 -12.76 0.65 -16.15
N GLY A 267 -11.87 1.08 -15.28
CA GLY A 267 -12.04 2.21 -14.38
C GLY A 267 -12.89 1.93 -13.14
N THR A 268 -13.41 0.71 -12.96
CA THR A 268 -14.06 0.32 -11.71
C THR A 268 -13.00 0.16 -10.63
N ALA A 269 -13.19 0.82 -9.50
CA ALA A 269 -12.35 0.67 -8.32
C ALA A 269 -12.76 -0.57 -7.52
N TYR A 270 -11.79 -1.37 -7.13
CA TYR A 270 -11.93 -2.52 -6.25
C TYR A 270 -11.07 -2.31 -5.02
N SER A 271 -11.61 -2.63 -3.85
CA SER A 271 -10.90 -2.57 -2.57
C SER A 271 -10.98 -3.89 -1.84
N ALA A 272 -9.89 -4.25 -1.18
CA ALA A 272 -9.80 -5.38 -0.28
C ALA A 272 -9.85 -4.90 1.17
N GLY A 273 -10.45 -5.67 2.07
CA GLY A 273 -10.44 -5.38 3.50
C GLY A 273 -11.55 -6.10 4.25
N GLN A 274 -11.34 -6.33 5.53
CA GLN A 274 -12.32 -6.93 6.45
C GLN A 274 -12.99 -8.21 5.91
N GLY A 275 -12.19 -9.11 5.34
CA GLY A 275 -12.66 -10.39 4.82
C GLY A 275 -13.46 -10.31 3.49
N THR A 276 -13.38 -9.20 2.79
CA THR A 276 -14.26 -8.90 1.64
C THR A 276 -13.49 -8.21 0.53
N LEU A 277 -13.79 -8.58 -0.73
CA LEU A 277 -13.48 -7.80 -1.91
C LEU A 277 -14.72 -6.99 -2.28
N LEU A 278 -14.54 -5.70 -2.50
CA LEU A 278 -15.60 -4.72 -2.71
C LEU A 278 -15.38 -3.95 -4.02
N THR A 279 -16.44 -3.48 -4.65
CA THR A 279 -16.36 -2.35 -5.59
C THR A 279 -16.65 -1.05 -4.86
N VAL A 280 -16.00 0.04 -5.27
CA VAL A 280 -16.16 1.38 -4.69
C VAL A 280 -16.82 2.31 -5.70
N ASN A 281 -17.89 2.98 -5.30
CA ASN A 281 -18.42 4.11 -6.04
C ASN A 281 -17.56 5.35 -5.73
N THR A 282 -16.70 5.74 -6.64
CA THR A 282 -15.73 6.82 -6.46
C THR A 282 -16.32 8.22 -6.36
N SER A 283 -17.64 8.36 -6.53
CA SER A 283 -18.35 9.64 -6.33
C SER A 283 -19.02 9.75 -4.96
N THR A 284 -19.34 8.61 -4.32
CA THR A 284 -20.10 8.60 -3.07
C THR A 284 -19.39 7.88 -1.92
N GLY A 285 -18.37 7.07 -2.20
CA GLY A 285 -17.71 6.21 -1.24
C GLY A 285 -18.52 4.97 -0.83
N ALA A 286 -19.71 4.79 -1.40
CA ALA A 286 -20.52 3.60 -1.14
C ALA A 286 -19.88 2.37 -1.77
N MET A 287 -19.72 1.31 -0.99
CA MET A 287 -19.12 0.07 -1.42
C MET A 287 -20.15 -1.05 -1.58
N THR A 288 -19.85 -1.98 -2.49
CA THR A 288 -20.68 -3.15 -2.75
C THR A 288 -19.82 -4.41 -2.71
N PRO A 289 -20.17 -5.42 -1.88
CA PRO A 289 -19.45 -6.67 -1.84
C PRO A 289 -19.49 -7.42 -3.19
N VAL A 290 -18.32 -7.89 -3.63
CA VAL A 290 -18.13 -8.76 -4.79
C VAL A 290 -17.88 -10.18 -4.32
N PHE A 291 -17.03 -10.34 -3.32
CA PHE A 291 -16.66 -11.63 -2.76
C PHE A 291 -16.45 -11.49 -1.25
N THR A 292 -16.96 -12.44 -0.47
CA THR A 292 -16.90 -12.44 0.99
C THR A 292 -16.40 -13.77 1.51
N GLY A 293 -15.97 -13.81 2.76
CA GLY A 293 -15.54 -15.03 3.42
C GLY A 293 -14.04 -15.31 3.31
N MET A 294 -13.26 -14.33 2.92
CA MET A 294 -11.82 -14.30 3.11
C MET A 294 -11.49 -14.03 4.58
N ASN A 295 -10.24 -14.28 4.99
CA ASN A 295 -9.82 -14.00 6.37
C ASN A 295 -9.34 -12.55 6.50
N THR A 296 -8.20 -12.23 5.91
CA THR A 296 -7.59 -10.89 5.90
C THR A 296 -7.05 -10.62 4.49
N PRO A 297 -7.93 -10.21 3.56
CA PRO A 297 -7.48 -9.81 2.23
C PRO A 297 -6.73 -8.48 2.32
N HIS A 298 -5.55 -8.43 1.72
CA HIS A 298 -4.63 -7.30 1.67
C HIS A 298 -4.43 -6.85 0.21
N GLY A 299 -3.20 -6.94 -0.30
CA GLY A 299 -2.83 -6.45 -1.60
C GLY A 299 -3.60 -7.07 -2.76
N LEU A 300 -3.95 -6.26 -3.75
CA LEU A 300 -4.58 -6.71 -4.97
C LEU A 300 -3.95 -6.06 -6.20
N ILE A 301 -3.83 -6.82 -7.28
CA ILE A 301 -3.37 -6.33 -8.57
C ILE A 301 -4.22 -6.87 -9.71
N PHE A 302 -4.24 -6.12 -10.81
CA PHE A 302 -4.74 -6.63 -12.08
C PHE A 302 -3.57 -7.07 -12.95
N VAL A 303 -3.72 -8.25 -13.55
CA VAL A 303 -2.78 -8.81 -14.52
C VAL A 303 -3.51 -8.90 -15.84
N GLY A 304 -3.09 -8.13 -16.83
CA GLY A 304 -3.71 -8.05 -18.15
C GLY A 304 -2.81 -8.58 -19.25
N ASP A 305 -3.43 -8.91 -20.39
CA ASP A 305 -2.75 -9.26 -21.64
C ASP A 305 -2.23 -8.00 -22.38
#